data_e77a30c8e6e876e14fe5416556904583
#
_entry.id   e77a30c8e6e876e14fe5416556904583
#
_cell.length_a   1.000
_cell.length_b   1.000
_cell.length_c   1.000
_cell.angle_alpha   90.00
_cell.angle_beta   90.00
_cell.angle_gamma   90.00
#
_symmetry.space_group_name_H-M   'P 1'
#
loop_
_entity.id
_entity.type
_entity.pdbx_description
1 polymer ?
#
loop_
_entity_poly.entity_id
_entity_poly.type
_entity_poly.pdbx_seq_one_letter_code
_entity_poly.pdbx_strand_id
1 'polypeptide(L)'
;TAGGDLYGIAGNASYQYAYTIYVLPYSIIAVSITTAVFPRMSRAISEHRIGDARADLSSSLRSTGLAMFFFTAVMIAMPVPLVKALIPSTNVHGAILISGPLIGLLVGLVPTSAFLLVQRAFYAYEDGRSPFLFAAADNAVQLLLLLTSLRFAPPKYWTLMVALSLSLSYIITFPWVFWLLRRRFGGRIDGKRIIIMHVKALIAGAAACACGLFLNPLVTRLVGAKVSSVNGHMSWWQSIVICAILTIVVTAVYAGLLWLMRVEEFSSLIVTMKARLLRRTSTATSVSTPAESETEEAQAQN
;
A
#
# COMPACT_ATOMS: atom_id res chain seq x y z
N THR A 1 -23.50 -22.86 18.38
CA THR A 1 -24.37 -23.36 17.32
C THR A 1 -23.79 -23.15 15.95
N ALA A 2 -22.75 -23.89 15.69
CA ALA A 2 -21.91 -23.74 14.50
C ALA A 2 -22.41 -24.56 13.30
N GLY A 3 -23.67 -24.85 13.20
CA GLY A 3 -24.21 -25.69 12.15
C GLY A 3 -24.95 -24.98 11.02
N GLY A 4 -25.19 -23.68 11.15
CA GLY A 4 -25.88 -22.90 10.14
C GLY A 4 -24.89 -22.19 9.25
N ASP A 5 -24.83 -22.54 7.98
CA ASP A 5 -24.14 -21.83 6.90
C ASP A 5 -22.65 -21.53 7.13
N LEU A 6 -21.85 -22.53 7.42
CA LEU A 6 -20.38 -22.43 7.35
C LEU A 6 -19.89 -21.93 5.98
N TYR A 7 -20.70 -22.07 4.94
CA TYR A 7 -20.39 -21.63 3.58
C TYR A 7 -20.82 -20.18 3.26
N GLY A 8 -21.62 -19.55 4.11
CA GLY A 8 -22.13 -18.19 3.91
C GLY A 8 -21.47 -17.12 4.78
N ILE A 9 -20.56 -17.50 5.68
CA ILE A 9 -19.93 -16.59 6.64
C ILE A 9 -18.41 -16.59 6.46
N ALA A 10 -17.81 -15.40 6.38
CA ALA A 10 -16.36 -15.26 6.34
C ALA A 10 -15.73 -15.80 7.64
N GLY A 11 -14.89 -16.81 7.52
CA GLY A 11 -14.18 -17.44 8.63
C GLY A 11 -12.70 -17.05 8.71
N ASN A 12 -11.96 -17.76 9.58
CA ASN A 12 -10.53 -17.52 9.75
C ASN A 12 -9.74 -17.67 8.43
N ALA A 13 -10.09 -18.64 7.58
CA ALA A 13 -9.45 -18.80 6.27
C ALA A 13 -9.63 -17.57 5.39
N SER A 14 -10.84 -16.98 5.36
CA SER A 14 -11.09 -15.74 4.61
C SER A 14 -10.24 -14.58 5.11
N TYR A 15 -10.04 -14.47 6.43
CA TYR A 15 -9.15 -13.46 7.02
C TYR A 15 -7.69 -13.70 6.63
N GLN A 16 -7.18 -14.93 6.69
CA GLN A 16 -5.80 -15.25 6.35
C GLN A 16 -5.48 -14.94 4.89
N TYR A 17 -6.37 -15.29 3.97
CA TYR A 17 -6.21 -14.91 2.56
C TYR A 17 -6.26 -13.40 2.35
N ALA A 18 -7.19 -12.70 3.01
CA ALA A 18 -7.25 -11.25 2.97
C ALA A 18 -5.97 -10.59 3.50
N TYR A 19 -5.45 -11.10 4.63
CA TYR A 19 -4.21 -10.63 5.23
C TYR A 19 -3.00 -10.85 4.31
N THR A 20 -2.91 -12.02 3.66
CA THR A 20 -1.85 -12.32 2.70
C THR A 20 -1.85 -11.32 1.54
N ILE A 21 -3.04 -11.00 0.99
CA ILE A 21 -3.18 -10.00 -0.08
C ILE A 21 -2.81 -8.59 0.42
N TYR A 22 -3.27 -8.23 1.61
CA TYR A 22 -2.96 -6.94 2.26
C TYR A 22 -1.46 -6.73 2.47
N VAL A 23 -0.70 -7.77 2.83
CA VAL A 23 0.73 -7.69 3.10
C VAL A 23 1.55 -7.45 1.83
N LEU A 24 1.06 -7.76 0.62
CA LEU A 24 1.81 -7.61 -0.62
C LEU A 24 2.29 -6.16 -0.85
N PRO A 25 1.44 -5.13 -0.93
CA PRO A 25 1.91 -3.75 -1.12
C PRO A 25 2.75 -3.26 0.08
N TYR A 26 2.40 -3.66 1.30
CA TYR A 26 3.14 -3.33 2.50
C TYR A 26 4.58 -3.85 2.44
N SER A 27 4.79 -5.13 2.10
CA SER A 27 6.12 -5.73 2.04
C SER A 27 6.95 -5.21 0.88
N ILE A 28 6.35 -5.02 -0.29
CA ILE A 28 7.09 -4.56 -1.48
C ILE A 28 7.55 -3.11 -1.32
N ILE A 29 6.73 -2.23 -0.77
CA ILE A 29 7.01 -0.79 -0.74
C ILE A 29 7.47 -0.33 0.63
N ALA A 30 6.66 -0.51 1.70
CA ALA A 30 6.99 0.02 3.00
C ALA A 30 8.25 -0.60 3.58
N VAL A 31 8.39 -1.93 3.48
CA VAL A 31 9.60 -2.62 3.95
C VAL A 31 10.82 -2.24 3.11
N SER A 32 10.69 -2.15 1.77
CA SER A 32 11.80 -1.77 0.89
C SER A 32 12.30 -0.35 1.15
N ILE A 33 11.39 0.63 1.27
CA ILE A 33 11.76 2.01 1.60
C ILE A 33 12.42 2.07 2.98
N THR A 34 11.83 1.40 3.95
CA THR A 34 12.34 1.37 5.33
C THR A 34 13.75 0.79 5.39
N THR A 35 13.99 -0.32 4.70
CA THR A 35 15.31 -0.99 4.65
C THR A 35 16.37 -0.11 4.00
N ALA A 36 16.00 0.64 2.95
CA ALA A 36 16.92 1.56 2.28
C ALA A 36 17.23 2.82 3.10
N VAL A 37 16.27 3.31 3.88
CA VAL A 37 16.39 4.58 4.63
C VAL A 37 17.00 4.41 6.00
N PHE A 38 16.74 3.28 6.66
CA PHE A 38 17.18 3.03 8.03
C PHE A 38 18.70 3.20 8.25
N PRO A 39 19.62 2.64 7.41
CA PRO A 39 21.05 2.82 7.60
C PRO A 39 21.51 4.28 7.46
N ARG A 40 20.90 5.04 6.52
CA ARG A 40 21.22 6.47 6.31
C ARG A 40 20.78 7.30 7.52
N MET A 41 19.57 7.03 8.01
CA MET A 41 19.01 7.72 9.17
C MET A 41 19.80 7.40 10.44
N SER A 42 20.19 6.14 10.66
CA SER A 42 21.03 5.73 11.79
C SER A 42 22.39 6.40 11.76
N ARG A 43 23.06 6.46 10.59
CA ARG A 43 24.31 7.17 10.43
C ARG A 43 24.17 8.68 10.69
N ALA A 44 23.14 9.32 10.13
CA ALA A 44 22.91 10.75 10.33
C ALA A 44 22.67 11.08 11.82
N ILE A 45 22.01 10.20 12.57
CA ILE A 45 21.81 10.37 14.01
C ILE A 45 23.11 10.19 14.77
N SER A 46 23.93 9.16 14.47
CA SER A 46 25.21 8.93 15.14
C SER A 46 26.23 10.06 14.88
N GLU A 47 26.15 10.67 13.71
CA GLU A 47 26.99 11.84 13.35
C GLU A 47 26.37 13.19 13.79
N HIS A 48 25.33 13.18 14.63
CA HIS A 48 24.61 14.36 15.13
C HIS A 48 23.98 15.25 14.04
N ARG A 49 23.82 14.74 12.82
CA ARG A 49 23.16 15.41 11.69
C ARG A 49 21.63 15.18 11.73
N ILE A 50 21.01 15.63 12.80
CA ILE A 50 19.58 15.39 13.06
C ILE A 50 18.67 15.99 11.97
N GLY A 51 19.13 17.06 11.30
CA GLY A 51 18.43 17.68 10.16
C GLY A 51 18.25 16.69 9.00
N ASP A 52 19.31 15.96 8.66
CA ASP A 52 19.31 14.97 7.56
C ASP A 52 18.42 13.76 7.89
N ALA A 53 18.55 13.25 9.12
CA ALA A 53 17.67 12.16 9.59
C ALA A 53 16.19 12.53 9.53
N ARG A 54 15.86 13.80 9.88
CA ARG A 54 14.50 14.32 9.79
C ARG A 54 14.03 14.43 8.34
N ALA A 55 14.86 14.91 7.43
CA ALA A 55 14.55 15.04 6.02
C ALA A 55 14.31 13.66 5.39
N ASP A 56 15.16 12.68 5.70
CA ASP A 56 15.04 11.29 5.25
C ASP A 56 13.72 10.66 5.74
N LEU A 57 13.38 10.82 7.02
CA LEU A 57 12.13 10.32 7.59
C LEU A 57 10.91 11.00 6.96
N SER A 58 10.91 12.33 6.85
CA SER A 58 9.83 13.10 6.25
C SER A 58 9.58 12.70 4.79
N SER A 59 10.64 12.58 3.99
CA SER A 59 10.56 12.15 2.59
C SER A 59 10.03 10.73 2.47
N SER A 60 10.50 9.81 3.32
CA SER A 60 10.07 8.42 3.32
C SER A 60 8.61 8.24 3.71
N LEU A 61 8.15 8.96 4.75
CA LEU A 61 6.74 8.95 5.16
C LEU A 61 5.83 9.44 4.02
N ARG A 62 6.24 10.49 3.32
CA ARG A 62 5.46 11.05 2.20
C ARG A 62 5.44 10.13 1.00
N SER A 63 6.58 9.57 0.60
CA SER A 63 6.66 8.63 -0.53
C SER A 63 5.89 7.33 -0.26
N THR A 64 6.05 6.77 0.95
CA THR A 64 5.30 5.58 1.36
C THR A 64 3.81 5.87 1.43
N GLY A 65 3.39 6.98 2.04
CA GLY A 65 1.99 7.38 2.12
C GLY A 65 1.35 7.52 0.74
N LEU A 66 2.04 8.17 -0.20
CA LEU A 66 1.57 8.32 -1.59
C LEU A 66 1.30 6.95 -2.24
N ALA A 67 2.25 6.03 -2.12
CA ALA A 67 2.11 4.70 -2.71
C ALA A 67 1.02 3.88 -2.01
N MET A 68 0.91 3.97 -0.66
CA MET A 68 -0.09 3.19 0.09
C MET A 68 -1.52 3.69 -0.17
N PHE A 69 -1.75 5.00 -0.31
CA PHE A 69 -3.05 5.51 -0.74
C PHE A 69 -3.44 5.04 -2.14
N PHE A 70 -2.49 4.96 -3.06
CA PHE A 70 -2.71 4.39 -4.39
C PHE A 70 -3.14 2.93 -4.31
N PHE A 71 -2.38 2.08 -3.62
CA PHE A 71 -2.73 0.66 -3.47
C PHE A 71 -4.06 0.45 -2.75
N THR A 72 -4.32 1.24 -1.70
CA THR A 72 -5.62 1.21 -1.01
C THR A 72 -6.75 1.52 -1.98
N ALA A 73 -6.62 2.57 -2.80
CA ALA A 73 -7.65 2.95 -3.77
C ALA A 73 -7.87 1.87 -4.82
N VAL A 74 -6.80 1.31 -5.41
CA VAL A 74 -6.87 0.26 -6.43
C VAL A 74 -7.53 -0.99 -5.87
N MET A 75 -7.08 -1.46 -4.69
CA MET A 75 -7.55 -2.72 -4.11
C MET A 75 -9.00 -2.64 -3.59
N ILE A 76 -9.41 -1.48 -3.04
CA ILE A 76 -10.80 -1.27 -2.62
C ILE A 76 -11.73 -1.11 -3.82
N ALA A 77 -11.26 -0.56 -4.94
CA ALA A 77 -12.08 -0.37 -6.14
C ALA A 77 -12.54 -1.70 -6.78
N MET A 78 -11.78 -2.79 -6.58
CA MET A 78 -12.05 -4.07 -7.24
C MET A 78 -11.75 -5.28 -6.33
N PRO A 79 -12.31 -5.39 -5.12
CA PRO A 79 -11.87 -6.38 -4.15
C PRO A 79 -12.17 -7.81 -4.61
N VAL A 80 -13.35 -8.10 -5.18
CA VAL A 80 -13.73 -9.44 -5.65
C VAL A 80 -12.92 -9.88 -6.88
N PRO A 81 -12.79 -9.08 -7.96
CA PRO A 81 -11.91 -9.42 -9.08
C PRO A 81 -10.45 -9.62 -8.65
N LEU A 82 -9.96 -8.79 -7.74
CA LEU A 82 -8.59 -8.90 -7.23
C LEU A 82 -8.34 -10.22 -6.51
N VAL A 83 -9.23 -10.60 -5.59
CA VAL A 83 -9.14 -11.89 -4.89
C VAL A 83 -9.16 -13.04 -5.88
N LYS A 84 -10.07 -13.02 -6.86
CA LYS A 84 -10.19 -14.07 -7.88
C LYS A 84 -8.98 -14.14 -8.79
N ALA A 85 -8.35 -13.01 -9.11
CA ALA A 85 -7.13 -12.95 -9.92
C ALA A 85 -5.93 -13.54 -9.18
N LEU A 86 -5.80 -13.25 -7.88
CA LEU A 86 -4.68 -13.72 -7.05
C LEU A 86 -4.88 -15.15 -6.53
N ILE A 87 -6.13 -15.61 -6.37
CA ILE A 87 -6.47 -16.95 -5.89
C ILE A 87 -7.39 -17.63 -6.93
N PRO A 88 -6.81 -18.19 -8.02
CA PRO A 88 -7.60 -18.77 -9.13
C PRO A 88 -8.52 -19.90 -8.70
N SER A 89 -8.13 -20.66 -7.68
CA SER A 89 -8.89 -21.81 -7.15
C SER A 89 -10.17 -21.42 -6.40
N THR A 90 -10.29 -20.15 -5.98
CA THR A 90 -11.47 -19.69 -5.24
C THR A 90 -12.65 -19.49 -6.19
N ASN A 91 -13.87 -19.79 -5.73
CA ASN A 91 -15.10 -19.46 -6.45
C ASN A 91 -15.51 -18.00 -6.16
N VAL A 92 -16.50 -17.46 -6.87
CA VAL A 92 -16.96 -16.07 -6.71
C VAL A 92 -17.49 -15.81 -5.29
N HIS A 93 -18.21 -16.78 -4.72
CA HIS A 93 -18.71 -16.68 -3.35
C HIS A 93 -17.57 -16.56 -2.33
N GLY A 94 -16.55 -17.40 -2.42
CA GLY A 94 -15.35 -17.32 -1.58
C GLY A 94 -14.60 -16.00 -1.75
N ALA A 95 -14.51 -15.49 -2.99
CA ALA A 95 -13.91 -14.19 -3.24
C ALA A 95 -14.68 -13.04 -2.57
N ILE A 96 -16.01 -13.10 -2.53
CA ILE A 96 -16.85 -12.14 -1.80
C ILE A 96 -16.58 -12.22 -0.30
N LEU A 97 -16.47 -13.43 0.27
CA LEU A 97 -16.20 -13.63 1.70
C LEU A 97 -14.80 -13.09 2.12
N ILE A 98 -13.81 -13.19 1.23
CA ILE A 98 -12.46 -12.67 1.46
C ILE A 98 -12.41 -11.13 1.31
N SER A 99 -13.25 -10.57 0.44
CA SER A 99 -13.27 -9.13 0.13
C SER A 99 -13.62 -8.26 1.33
N GLY A 100 -14.53 -8.71 2.19
CA GLY A 100 -14.93 -7.96 3.39
C GLY A 100 -13.74 -7.69 4.33
N PRO A 101 -13.08 -8.73 4.87
CA PRO A 101 -11.89 -8.57 5.69
C PRO A 101 -10.77 -7.80 4.97
N LEU A 102 -10.58 -8.01 3.66
CA LEU A 102 -9.58 -7.29 2.88
C LEU A 102 -9.82 -5.77 2.90
N ILE A 103 -11.04 -5.33 2.65
CA ILE A 103 -11.40 -3.90 2.74
C ILE A 103 -11.14 -3.37 4.15
N GLY A 104 -11.52 -4.13 5.19
CA GLY A 104 -11.25 -3.76 6.57
C GLY A 104 -9.76 -3.54 6.87
N LEU A 105 -8.88 -4.40 6.36
CA LEU A 105 -7.42 -4.27 6.51
C LEU A 105 -6.86 -3.09 5.71
N LEU A 106 -7.37 -2.86 4.49
CA LEU A 106 -6.88 -1.80 3.61
C LEU A 106 -7.10 -0.40 4.16
N VAL A 107 -8.10 -0.18 5.01
CA VAL A 107 -8.31 1.09 5.73
C VAL A 107 -7.08 1.43 6.59
N GLY A 108 -6.39 0.43 7.14
CA GLY A 108 -5.19 0.59 7.96
C GLY A 108 -3.86 0.57 7.20
N LEU A 109 -3.85 0.38 5.88
CA LEU A 109 -2.61 0.17 5.13
C LEU A 109 -1.64 1.35 5.24
N VAL A 110 -2.16 2.57 5.16
CA VAL A 110 -1.35 3.80 5.27
C VAL A 110 -0.77 3.98 6.68
N PRO A 111 -1.57 4.01 7.77
CA PRO A 111 -1.03 4.18 9.11
C PRO A 111 -0.12 3.03 9.55
N THR A 112 -0.40 1.79 9.17
CA THR A 112 0.49 0.65 9.47
C THR A 112 1.86 0.82 8.80
N SER A 113 1.89 1.26 7.55
CA SER A 113 3.13 1.52 6.83
C SER A 113 3.92 2.69 7.41
N ALA A 114 3.23 3.74 7.83
CA ALA A 114 3.85 4.87 8.51
C ALA A 114 4.40 4.47 9.90
N PHE A 115 3.68 3.59 10.62
CA PHE A 115 4.12 3.05 11.90
C PHE A 115 5.46 2.29 11.78
N LEU A 116 5.64 1.49 10.74
CA LEU A 116 6.91 0.81 10.47
C LEU A 116 8.08 1.79 10.34
N LEU A 117 7.91 2.88 9.58
CA LEU A 117 8.94 3.91 9.40
C LEU A 117 9.27 4.62 10.72
N VAL A 118 8.24 4.97 11.49
CA VAL A 118 8.39 5.61 12.80
C VAL A 118 9.10 4.68 13.78
N GLN A 119 8.75 3.40 13.80
CA GLN A 119 9.42 2.40 14.63
C GLN A 119 10.92 2.33 14.33
N ARG A 120 11.30 2.33 13.05
CA ARG A 120 12.72 2.36 12.65
C ARG A 120 13.42 3.65 13.06
N ALA A 121 12.73 4.77 13.05
CA ALA A 121 13.29 6.02 13.54
C ALA A 121 13.66 5.95 15.04
N PHE A 122 12.83 5.32 15.86
CA PHE A 122 13.17 5.08 17.27
C PHE A 122 14.35 4.11 17.42
N TYR A 123 14.40 3.05 16.64
CA TYR A 123 15.55 2.14 16.66
C TYR A 123 16.86 2.80 16.25
N ALA A 124 16.82 3.77 15.34
CA ALA A 124 17.98 4.55 14.96
C ALA A 124 18.50 5.45 16.11
N TYR A 125 17.66 5.75 17.09
CA TYR A 125 18.02 6.41 18.36
C TYR A 125 18.38 5.41 19.49
N GLU A 126 18.52 4.12 19.16
CA GLU A 126 18.73 3.04 20.13
C GLU A 126 17.60 2.92 21.18
N ASP A 127 16.43 3.49 20.87
CA ASP A 127 15.25 3.49 21.72
C ASP A 127 14.34 2.28 21.37
N GLY A 128 14.51 1.19 22.08
CA GLY A 128 13.65 0.02 21.98
C GLY A 128 12.39 0.08 22.87
N ARG A 129 12.36 0.98 23.85
CA ARG A 129 11.22 1.10 24.80
C ARG A 129 10.01 1.73 24.15
N SER A 130 10.21 2.81 23.39
CA SER A 130 9.11 3.52 22.73
C SER A 130 8.34 2.61 21.75
N PRO A 131 9.00 1.88 20.82
CA PRO A 131 8.31 0.91 19.96
C PRO A 131 7.55 -0.17 20.72
N PHE A 132 8.09 -0.67 21.83
CA PHE A 132 7.40 -1.64 22.67
C PHE A 132 6.11 -1.05 23.27
N LEU A 133 6.18 0.17 23.82
CA LEU A 133 5.00 0.85 24.39
C LEU A 133 3.95 1.12 23.31
N PHE A 134 4.36 1.44 22.08
CA PHE A 134 3.41 1.63 20.98
C PHE A 134 2.71 0.32 20.65
N ALA A 135 3.47 -0.76 20.50
CA ALA A 135 2.90 -2.06 20.19
C ALA A 135 1.94 -2.51 21.30
N ALA A 136 2.30 -2.29 22.57
CA ALA A 136 1.44 -2.61 23.69
C ALA A 136 0.13 -1.78 23.69
N ALA A 137 0.23 -0.47 23.45
CA ALA A 137 -0.93 0.41 23.37
C ALA A 137 -1.82 0.08 22.17
N ASP A 138 -1.23 -0.17 21.00
CA ASP A 138 -1.94 -0.56 19.79
C ASP A 138 -2.72 -1.86 19.98
N ASN A 139 -2.07 -2.89 20.53
CA ASN A 139 -2.72 -4.16 20.85
C ASN A 139 -3.84 -4.00 21.91
N ALA A 140 -3.64 -3.15 22.92
CA ALA A 140 -4.69 -2.87 23.90
C ALA A 140 -5.92 -2.19 23.27
N VAL A 141 -5.70 -1.19 22.40
CA VAL A 141 -6.78 -0.53 21.65
C VAL A 141 -7.45 -1.52 20.70
N GLN A 142 -6.68 -2.34 19.99
CA GLN A 142 -7.23 -3.37 19.10
C GLN A 142 -8.11 -4.36 19.87
N LEU A 143 -7.65 -4.83 21.03
CA LEU A 143 -8.42 -5.75 21.88
C LEU A 143 -9.73 -5.12 22.37
N LEU A 144 -9.69 -3.86 22.82
CA LEU A 144 -10.89 -3.12 23.23
C LEU A 144 -11.89 -2.97 22.09
N LEU A 145 -11.42 -2.61 20.90
CA LEU A 145 -12.26 -2.50 19.70
C LEU A 145 -12.87 -3.86 19.33
N LEU A 146 -12.09 -4.93 19.42
CA LEU A 146 -12.55 -6.28 19.14
C LEU A 146 -13.62 -6.73 20.14
N LEU A 147 -13.38 -6.59 21.44
CA LEU A 147 -14.35 -6.95 22.47
C LEU A 147 -15.66 -6.15 22.33
N THR A 148 -15.55 -4.87 22.02
CA THR A 148 -16.70 -4.02 21.75
C THR A 148 -17.48 -4.50 20.53
N SER A 149 -16.78 -4.84 19.44
CA SER A 149 -17.42 -5.31 18.21
C SER A 149 -18.11 -6.66 18.39
N LEU A 150 -17.55 -7.58 19.18
CA LEU A 150 -18.18 -8.87 19.50
C LEU A 150 -19.49 -8.71 20.28
N ARG A 151 -19.62 -7.62 21.06
CA ARG A 151 -20.84 -7.35 21.83
C ARG A 151 -21.99 -6.81 20.97
N PHE A 152 -21.67 -6.06 19.92
CA PHE A 152 -22.67 -5.30 19.15
C PHE A 152 -22.84 -5.78 17.71
N ALA A 153 -21.82 -6.42 17.11
CA ALA A 153 -21.89 -6.85 15.72
C ALA A 153 -22.46 -8.27 15.54
N PRO A 154 -23.33 -8.49 14.54
CA PRO A 154 -23.78 -9.83 14.18
C PRO A 154 -22.61 -10.73 13.76
N PRO A 155 -22.68 -12.07 14.04
CA PRO A 155 -21.60 -13.01 13.76
C PRO A 155 -21.08 -12.99 12.31
N LYS A 156 -21.93 -12.70 11.35
CA LYS A 156 -21.59 -12.63 9.92
C LYS A 156 -20.52 -11.54 9.60
N TYR A 157 -20.35 -10.55 10.46
CA TYR A 157 -19.39 -9.46 10.27
C TYR A 157 -18.15 -9.59 11.15
N TRP A 158 -18.03 -10.59 12.00
CA TRP A 158 -16.91 -10.70 12.94
C TRP A 158 -15.55 -10.63 12.27
N THR A 159 -15.36 -11.32 11.16
CA THR A 159 -14.07 -11.30 10.42
C THR A 159 -13.73 -9.92 9.87
N LEU A 160 -14.74 -9.18 9.39
CA LEU A 160 -14.58 -7.78 9.00
C LEU A 160 -14.25 -6.91 10.22
N MET A 161 -14.89 -7.14 11.38
CA MET A 161 -14.64 -6.37 12.60
C MET A 161 -13.22 -6.62 13.13
N VAL A 162 -12.71 -7.85 13.06
CA VAL A 162 -11.30 -8.16 13.37
C VAL A 162 -10.36 -7.34 12.49
N ALA A 163 -10.61 -7.30 11.19
CA ALA A 163 -9.82 -6.53 10.23
C ALA A 163 -9.90 -5.02 10.49
N LEU A 164 -11.10 -4.51 10.75
CA LEU A 164 -11.31 -3.09 11.08
C LEU A 164 -10.71 -2.71 12.43
N SER A 165 -10.78 -3.57 13.45
CA SER A 165 -10.17 -3.27 14.75
C SER A 165 -8.65 -3.12 14.64
N LEU A 166 -7.98 -3.93 13.84
CA LEU A 166 -6.57 -3.77 13.52
C LEU A 166 -6.30 -2.42 12.84
N SER A 167 -7.06 -2.07 11.82
CA SER A 167 -6.89 -0.81 11.09
C SER A 167 -7.16 0.42 11.94
N LEU A 168 -8.22 0.39 12.73
CA LEU A 168 -8.62 1.49 13.60
C LEU A 168 -7.66 1.67 14.78
N SER A 169 -7.07 0.59 15.32
CA SER A 169 -6.09 0.71 16.39
C SER A 169 -4.89 1.53 15.94
N TYR A 170 -4.34 1.26 14.75
CA TYR A 170 -3.27 2.09 14.17
C TYR A 170 -3.69 3.54 13.95
N ILE A 171 -4.89 3.78 13.44
CA ILE A 171 -5.39 5.16 13.23
C ILE A 171 -5.50 5.92 14.57
N ILE A 172 -5.99 5.27 15.61
CA ILE A 172 -6.19 5.87 16.93
C ILE A 172 -4.85 6.12 17.65
N THR A 173 -3.91 5.18 17.55
CA THR A 173 -2.62 5.26 18.26
C THR A 173 -1.60 6.13 17.52
N PHE A 174 -1.69 6.26 16.19
CA PHE A 174 -0.72 6.99 15.38
C PHE A 174 -0.47 8.45 15.80
N PRO A 175 -1.47 9.28 16.15
CA PRO A 175 -1.25 10.65 16.59
C PRO A 175 -0.37 10.74 17.83
N TRP A 176 -0.55 9.83 18.80
CA TRP A 176 0.28 9.75 20.00
C TRP A 176 1.73 9.34 19.68
N VAL A 177 1.89 8.34 18.84
CA VAL A 177 3.19 7.86 18.34
C VAL A 177 3.94 8.97 17.61
N PHE A 178 3.24 9.70 16.73
CA PHE A 178 3.80 10.82 15.99
C PHE A 178 4.20 12.00 16.89
N TRP A 179 3.41 12.28 17.93
CA TRP A 179 3.73 13.30 18.93
C TRP A 179 5.00 12.93 19.72
N LEU A 180 5.16 11.67 20.11
CA LEU A 180 6.35 11.20 20.81
C LEU A 180 7.60 11.28 19.91
N LEU A 181 7.45 10.89 18.65
CA LEU A 181 8.51 11.04 17.64
C LEU A 181 8.92 12.50 17.47
N ARG A 182 7.94 13.41 17.39
CA ARG A 182 8.22 14.86 17.31
C ARG A 182 9.03 15.36 18.50
N ARG A 183 8.75 14.90 19.70
CA ARG A 183 9.54 15.20 20.89
C ARG A 183 10.98 14.72 20.77
N ARG A 184 11.17 13.51 20.25
CA ARG A 184 12.51 12.91 20.07
C ARG A 184 13.37 13.70 19.08
N PHE A 185 12.76 14.27 18.05
CA PHE A 185 13.42 15.13 17.06
C PHE A 185 13.52 16.62 17.49
N GLY A 186 13.44 16.93 18.79
CA GLY A 186 13.59 18.31 19.29
C GLY A 186 12.42 19.24 18.89
N GLY A 187 11.21 18.70 18.79
CA GLY A 187 9.99 19.48 18.52
C GLY A 187 9.78 19.87 17.05
N ARG A 188 10.75 19.64 16.19
CA ARG A 188 10.75 20.05 14.78
C ARG A 188 10.72 18.82 13.88
N ILE A 189 9.56 18.45 13.38
CA ILE A 189 9.36 17.53 12.23
C ILE A 189 8.55 18.33 11.23
N ASP A 190 8.77 18.10 9.92
CA ASP A 190 7.99 18.72 8.83
C ASP A 190 6.53 18.25 8.80
N GLY A 191 5.88 18.23 9.98
CA GLY A 191 4.55 17.67 10.18
C GLY A 191 3.51 18.30 9.27
N LYS A 192 3.56 19.62 9.07
CA LYS A 192 2.65 20.32 8.16
C LYS A 192 2.77 19.78 6.72
N ARG A 193 3.98 19.59 6.23
CA ARG A 193 4.24 19.09 4.87
C ARG A 193 3.81 17.63 4.73
N ILE A 194 4.06 16.80 5.76
CA ILE A 194 3.61 15.41 5.81
C ILE A 194 2.08 15.35 5.79
N ILE A 195 1.39 16.09 6.67
CA ILE A 195 -0.07 16.09 6.77
C ILE A 195 -0.71 16.59 5.46
N ILE A 196 -0.25 17.71 4.91
CA ILE A 196 -0.79 18.25 3.66
C ILE A 196 -0.69 17.23 2.53
N MET A 197 0.46 16.56 2.40
CA MET A 197 0.66 15.53 1.38
C MET A 197 -0.30 14.35 1.61
N HIS A 198 -0.44 13.84 2.86
CA HIS A 198 -1.35 12.74 3.17
C HIS A 198 -2.81 13.11 2.91
N VAL A 199 -3.22 14.34 3.23
CA VAL A 199 -4.58 14.82 2.92
C VAL A 199 -4.81 14.89 1.41
N LYS A 200 -3.86 15.43 0.65
CA LYS A 200 -3.95 15.46 -0.82
C LYS A 200 -4.04 14.04 -1.41
N ALA A 201 -3.16 13.13 -0.94
CA ALA A 201 -3.15 11.74 -1.40
C ALA A 201 -4.44 10.99 -1.00
N LEU A 202 -4.99 11.26 0.19
CA LEU A 202 -6.28 10.72 0.64
C LEU A 202 -7.42 11.19 -0.26
N ILE A 203 -7.52 12.50 -0.57
CA ILE A 203 -8.55 13.04 -1.46
C ILE A 203 -8.43 12.42 -2.85
N ALA A 204 -7.21 12.40 -3.41
CA ALA A 204 -6.97 11.78 -4.72
C ALA A 204 -7.30 10.28 -4.73
N GLY A 205 -6.90 9.55 -3.67
CA GLY A 205 -7.18 8.12 -3.50
C GLY A 205 -8.66 7.84 -3.33
N ALA A 206 -9.36 8.62 -2.51
CA ALA A 206 -10.81 8.49 -2.32
C ALA A 206 -11.60 8.74 -3.62
N ALA A 207 -11.26 9.78 -4.37
CA ALA A 207 -11.89 10.08 -5.65
C ALA A 207 -11.60 9.00 -6.70
N ALA A 208 -10.35 8.51 -6.79
CA ALA A 208 -9.96 7.44 -7.69
C ALA A 208 -10.64 6.11 -7.33
N CYS A 209 -10.73 5.79 -6.02
CA CYS A 209 -11.46 4.63 -5.51
C CYS A 209 -12.95 4.72 -5.84
N ALA A 210 -13.60 5.87 -5.61
CA ALA A 210 -15.01 6.08 -5.94
C ALA A 210 -15.27 5.90 -7.44
N CYS A 211 -14.41 6.45 -8.29
CA CYS A 211 -14.48 6.25 -9.74
C CYS A 211 -14.35 4.76 -10.10
N GLY A 212 -13.38 4.06 -9.51
CA GLY A 212 -13.19 2.62 -9.73
C GLY A 212 -14.38 1.79 -9.25
N LEU A 213 -14.94 2.08 -8.08
CA LEU A 213 -16.14 1.41 -7.56
C LEU A 213 -17.37 1.63 -8.45
N PHE A 214 -17.53 2.86 -8.98
CA PHE A 214 -18.62 3.18 -9.89
C PHE A 214 -18.49 2.43 -11.21
N LEU A 215 -17.27 2.32 -11.75
CA LEU A 215 -17.01 1.64 -13.03
C LEU A 215 -16.93 0.11 -12.89
N ASN A 216 -16.65 -0.42 -11.72
CA ASN A 216 -16.50 -1.86 -11.50
C ASN A 216 -17.71 -2.68 -12.00
N PRO A 217 -18.98 -2.37 -11.64
CA PRO A 217 -20.12 -3.14 -12.15
C PRO A 217 -20.29 -3.02 -13.67
N LEU A 218 -19.96 -1.88 -14.26
CA LEU A 218 -20.01 -1.68 -15.71
C LEU A 218 -18.96 -2.55 -16.42
N VAL A 219 -17.71 -2.48 -16.00
CA VAL A 219 -16.60 -3.28 -16.56
C VAL A 219 -16.88 -4.77 -16.38
N THR A 220 -17.35 -5.18 -15.21
CA THR A 220 -17.70 -6.57 -14.91
C THR A 220 -18.79 -7.09 -15.86
N ARG A 221 -19.81 -6.29 -16.15
CA ARG A 221 -20.87 -6.65 -17.12
C ARG A 221 -20.33 -6.70 -18.54
N LEU A 222 -19.52 -5.75 -18.97
CA LEU A 222 -18.94 -5.72 -20.31
C LEU A 222 -18.05 -6.93 -20.59
N VAL A 223 -17.32 -7.41 -19.58
CA VAL A 223 -16.46 -8.61 -19.67
C VAL A 223 -17.30 -9.90 -19.57
N GLY A 224 -18.60 -9.81 -19.33
CA GLY A 224 -19.49 -10.96 -19.22
C GLY A 224 -19.36 -11.73 -17.91
N ALA A 225 -18.79 -11.13 -16.86
CA ALA A 225 -18.70 -11.73 -15.53
C ALA A 225 -19.93 -11.38 -14.69
N LYS A 226 -20.30 -12.28 -13.78
CA LYS A 226 -21.38 -12.07 -12.81
C LYS A 226 -20.86 -12.23 -11.39
N VAL A 227 -20.89 -11.13 -10.63
CA VAL A 227 -20.55 -11.15 -9.20
C VAL A 227 -21.84 -11.30 -8.40
N SER A 228 -22.09 -12.50 -7.93
CA SER A 228 -23.25 -12.82 -7.10
C SER A 228 -22.88 -13.93 -6.10
N SER A 229 -23.49 -13.89 -4.91
CA SER A 229 -23.29 -14.91 -3.88
C SER A 229 -23.92 -16.26 -4.24
N VAL A 230 -24.97 -16.28 -5.07
CA VAL A 230 -25.74 -17.51 -5.38
C VAL A 230 -25.34 -18.08 -6.75
N ASN A 231 -25.32 -17.26 -7.80
CA ASN A 231 -25.07 -17.67 -9.19
C ASN A 231 -23.92 -16.84 -9.82
N GLY A 232 -22.91 -16.52 -9.04
CA GLY A 232 -21.76 -15.80 -9.52
C GLY A 232 -20.88 -16.67 -10.41
N HIS A 233 -20.55 -16.14 -11.59
CA HIS A 233 -19.60 -16.75 -12.51
C HIS A 233 -18.59 -15.71 -12.96
N MET A 234 -17.32 -15.98 -12.70
CA MET A 234 -16.19 -15.19 -13.13
C MET A 234 -15.00 -16.13 -13.35
N SER A 235 -14.52 -16.18 -14.60
CA SER A 235 -13.30 -16.90 -14.90
C SER A 235 -12.07 -16.13 -14.42
N TRP A 236 -10.96 -16.82 -14.27
CA TRP A 236 -9.69 -16.21 -13.89
C TRP A 236 -9.25 -15.10 -14.89
N TRP A 237 -9.35 -15.38 -16.19
CA TRP A 237 -9.02 -14.40 -17.23
C TRP A 237 -9.91 -13.15 -17.18
N GLN A 238 -11.21 -13.33 -16.95
CA GLN A 238 -12.13 -12.20 -16.76
C GLN A 238 -11.69 -11.33 -15.58
N SER A 239 -11.26 -11.95 -14.47
CA SER A 239 -10.76 -11.24 -13.30
C SER A 239 -9.53 -10.40 -13.61
N ILE A 240 -8.56 -10.97 -14.36
CA ILE A 240 -7.35 -10.26 -14.78
C ILE A 240 -7.69 -9.06 -15.67
N VAL A 241 -8.57 -9.23 -16.65
CA VAL A 241 -8.98 -8.15 -17.55
C VAL A 241 -9.68 -7.03 -16.78
N ILE A 242 -10.60 -7.37 -15.87
CA ILE A 242 -11.28 -6.39 -15.02
C ILE A 242 -10.25 -5.63 -14.16
N CYS A 243 -9.33 -6.36 -13.51
CA CYS A 243 -8.26 -5.75 -12.72
C CYS A 243 -7.39 -4.82 -13.55
N ALA A 244 -6.99 -5.22 -14.75
CA ALA A 244 -6.15 -4.41 -15.63
C ALA A 244 -6.85 -3.10 -16.03
N ILE A 245 -8.10 -3.18 -16.50
CA ILE A 245 -8.89 -2.00 -16.90
C ILE A 245 -9.08 -1.05 -15.70
N LEU A 246 -9.55 -1.56 -14.57
CA LEU A 246 -9.81 -0.73 -13.39
C LEU A 246 -8.53 -0.14 -12.80
N THR A 247 -7.41 -0.89 -12.81
CA THR A 247 -6.11 -0.35 -12.38
C THR A 247 -5.67 0.81 -13.26
N ILE A 248 -5.82 0.71 -14.59
CA ILE A 248 -5.48 1.80 -15.51
C ILE A 248 -6.33 3.04 -15.21
N VAL A 249 -7.64 2.87 -15.05
CA VAL A 249 -8.55 3.97 -14.75
C VAL A 249 -8.23 4.62 -13.41
N VAL A 250 -8.12 3.83 -12.34
CA VAL A 250 -7.80 4.33 -10.99
C VAL A 250 -6.44 5.03 -10.99
N THR A 251 -5.44 4.47 -11.69
CA THR A 251 -4.12 5.10 -11.84
C THR A 251 -4.20 6.43 -12.56
N ALA A 252 -4.95 6.51 -13.67
CA ALA A 252 -5.11 7.74 -14.44
C ALA A 252 -5.79 8.84 -13.60
N VAL A 253 -6.85 8.51 -12.88
CA VAL A 253 -7.57 9.46 -12.01
C VAL A 253 -6.67 9.88 -10.83
N TYR A 254 -6.00 8.94 -10.15
CA TYR A 254 -5.11 9.22 -9.04
C TYR A 254 -3.95 10.12 -9.45
N ALA A 255 -3.24 9.74 -10.52
CA ALA A 255 -2.12 10.51 -11.05
C ALA A 255 -2.55 11.89 -11.57
N GLY A 256 -3.68 11.99 -12.26
CA GLY A 256 -4.25 13.23 -12.73
C GLY A 256 -4.58 14.20 -11.58
N LEU A 257 -5.19 13.71 -10.51
CA LEU A 257 -5.50 14.52 -9.34
C LEU A 257 -4.23 14.95 -8.58
N LEU A 258 -3.23 14.07 -8.42
CA LEU A 258 -1.96 14.44 -7.80
C LEU A 258 -1.22 15.51 -8.61
N TRP A 259 -1.25 15.40 -9.93
CA TRP A 259 -0.68 16.40 -10.82
C TRP A 259 -1.41 17.74 -10.68
N LEU A 260 -2.75 17.75 -10.70
CA LEU A 260 -3.59 18.94 -10.51
C LEU A 260 -3.33 19.60 -9.15
N MET A 261 -3.18 18.80 -8.08
CA MET A 261 -2.89 19.28 -6.72
C MET A 261 -1.42 19.66 -6.52
N ARG A 262 -0.59 19.55 -7.56
CA ARG A 262 0.86 19.86 -7.55
C ARG A 262 1.59 19.20 -6.37
N VAL A 263 1.49 17.88 -6.28
CA VAL A 263 2.19 17.11 -5.26
C VAL A 263 3.65 16.93 -5.70
N GLU A 264 4.60 17.52 -4.93
CA GLU A 264 6.03 17.57 -5.25
C GLU A 264 6.64 16.16 -5.39
N GLU A 265 6.26 15.23 -4.53
CA GLU A 265 6.73 13.84 -4.55
C GLU A 265 6.37 13.13 -5.85
N PHE A 266 5.17 13.38 -6.36
CA PHE A 266 4.71 12.81 -7.62
C PHE A 266 5.51 13.36 -8.80
N SER A 267 5.76 14.67 -8.82
CA SER A 267 6.58 15.31 -9.85
C SER A 267 8.01 14.79 -9.86
N SER A 268 8.62 14.58 -8.69
CA SER A 268 9.98 14.05 -8.56
C SER A 268 10.09 12.59 -9.02
N LEU A 269 9.05 11.77 -8.77
CA LEU A 269 8.98 10.40 -9.26
C LEU A 269 8.93 10.36 -10.81
N ILE A 270 8.10 11.21 -11.43
CA ILE A 270 8.01 11.30 -12.90
C ILE A 270 9.35 11.68 -13.51
N VAL A 271 10.03 12.70 -12.96
CA VAL A 271 11.35 13.14 -13.44
C VAL A 271 12.38 12.01 -13.33
N THR A 272 12.40 11.30 -12.20
CA THR A 272 13.33 10.18 -11.98
C THR A 272 13.05 9.02 -12.94
N MET A 273 11.78 8.68 -13.18
CA MET A 273 11.40 7.64 -14.14
C MET A 273 11.77 8.03 -15.58
N LYS A 274 11.51 9.27 -15.99
CA LYS A 274 11.94 9.79 -17.30
C LYS A 274 13.44 9.70 -17.47
N ALA A 275 14.22 10.12 -16.48
CA ALA A 275 15.68 10.08 -16.53
C ALA A 275 16.21 8.63 -16.64
N ARG A 276 15.60 7.67 -15.95
CA ARG A 276 15.97 6.24 -16.05
C ARG A 276 15.62 5.63 -17.40
N LEU A 277 14.47 5.97 -17.97
CA LEU A 277 14.06 5.50 -19.29
C LEU A 277 14.99 6.05 -20.39
N LEU A 278 15.34 7.34 -20.34
CA LEU A 278 16.26 7.97 -21.28
C LEU A 278 17.69 7.37 -21.20
N ARG A 279 18.16 7.04 -20.01
CA ARG A 279 19.46 6.35 -19.84
C ARG A 279 19.44 4.94 -20.44
N ARG A 280 18.35 4.18 -20.29
CA ARG A 280 18.22 2.85 -20.90
C ARG A 280 18.23 2.87 -22.43
N THR A 281 17.57 3.86 -23.04
CA THR A 281 17.59 4.04 -24.50
C THR A 281 18.97 4.44 -24.99
N SER A 282 19.70 5.29 -24.28
CA SER A 282 21.07 5.68 -24.61
C SER A 282 22.07 4.52 -24.53
N THR A 283 21.94 3.64 -23.54
CA THR A 283 22.82 2.48 -23.39
C THR A 283 22.51 1.39 -24.45
N ALA A 284 21.25 1.27 -24.88
CA ALA A 284 20.89 0.34 -25.97
C ALA A 284 21.42 0.78 -27.32
N THR A 285 21.55 2.08 -27.57
CA THR A 285 22.08 2.64 -28.82
C THR A 285 23.61 2.53 -28.88
N SER A 286 24.30 2.54 -27.73
CA SER A 286 25.78 2.41 -27.67
C SER A 286 26.29 0.95 -27.79
N VAL A 287 25.41 -0.05 -27.65
CA VAL A 287 25.79 -1.49 -27.82
C VAL A 287 25.60 -1.99 -29.27
N SER A 288 25.01 -1.19 -30.15
CA SER A 288 24.74 -1.58 -31.55
C SER A 288 25.83 -1.15 -32.55
N THR A 289 27.03 -0.81 -32.09
CA THR A 289 28.16 -0.63 -32.99
C THR A 289 29.23 -1.68 -32.65
N PRO A 290 29.17 -2.88 -33.23
CA PRO A 290 30.28 -3.83 -33.13
C PRO A 290 31.18 -3.71 -34.34
N ALA A 291 32.48 -3.58 -34.10
CA ALA A 291 33.55 -4.26 -34.81
C ALA A 291 33.52 -4.23 -36.36
N GLU A 292 33.55 -3.06 -36.96
CA GLU A 292 34.04 -2.96 -38.36
C GLU A 292 35.48 -2.37 -38.46
N SER A 293 36.05 -1.93 -37.33
CA SER A 293 37.40 -1.33 -37.33
C SER A 293 38.56 -2.28 -37.05
N GLU A 294 38.33 -3.51 -36.61
CA GLU A 294 39.41 -4.47 -36.33
C GLU A 294 39.77 -5.36 -37.53
N THR A 295 38.98 -5.35 -38.59
CA THR A 295 39.27 -6.15 -39.79
C THR A 295 40.11 -5.40 -40.86
N GLU A 296 40.16 -4.08 -40.83
CA GLU A 296 41.00 -3.29 -41.76
C GLU A 296 42.46 -3.17 -41.32
N GLU A 297 42.77 -3.19 -40.03
CA GLU A 297 44.17 -3.15 -39.55
C GLU A 297 44.90 -4.48 -39.66
N ALA A 298 44.20 -5.62 -39.72
CA ALA A 298 44.81 -6.95 -39.91
C ALA A 298 45.17 -7.26 -41.39
N GLN A 299 44.64 -6.52 -42.37
CA GLN A 299 44.94 -6.69 -43.78
C GLN A 299 46.04 -5.75 -44.28
N ALA A 300 46.50 -4.80 -43.51
CA ALA A 300 47.57 -3.87 -43.88
C ALA A 300 48.98 -4.31 -43.41
N GLN A 301 49.11 -5.47 -42.76
CA GLN A 301 50.38 -6.01 -42.23
C GLN A 301 50.78 -7.38 -42.84
N ASN A 302 50.24 -7.74 -44.01
CA ASN A 302 50.75 -8.89 -44.75
C ASN A 302 51.22 -8.50 -46.18
#